data_caf980d2483f71440ce6d5549875d1e5
#
_entry.id   caf980d2483f71440ce6d5549875d1e5
#
_cell.length_a   1.000
_cell.length_b   1.000
_cell.length_c   1.000
_cell.angle_alpha   90.00
_cell.angle_beta   90.00
_cell.angle_gamma   90.00
#
_symmetry.space_group_name_H-M   'P 1'
#
loop_
_entity.id
_entity.type
_entity.pdbx_description
1 polymer ?
#
loop_
_entity_poly.entity_id
_entity_poly.type
_entity_poly.pdbx_seq_one_letter_code
_entity_poly.pdbx_strand_id
1 'polypeptide(L)'
;MKTIRRIMKNEQVIELVGNDFEYFDENKRWIDINKLQCLPPSNPKVIVCIHLNYLSRLKEMQRTQPKAPTYFLKPVSCLNYHKGNVIRPPGCQFLNYEGEIALVVGKKAENLTPEIASKYIAGYTIANDFGLHDFRETDQNSMVRV
;
A
#
# COMPACT_ATOMS: atom_id res chain seq x y z
N MET A 1 -7.14 18.47 -6.44
CA MET A 1 -5.94 17.60 -6.17
C MET A 1 -5.71 16.69 -7.38
N LYS A 2 -4.50 16.64 -7.91
CA LYS A 2 -4.18 15.72 -9.02
C LYS A 2 -4.22 14.28 -8.52
N THR A 3 -4.96 13.42 -9.21
CA THR A 3 -5.09 12.00 -8.91
C THR A 3 -4.69 11.16 -10.12
N ILE A 4 -4.11 10.00 -9.87
CA ILE A 4 -3.69 9.05 -10.91
C ILE A 4 -4.29 7.68 -10.60
N ARG A 5 -4.86 7.05 -11.62
CA ARG A 5 -5.32 5.65 -11.57
C ARG A 5 -4.69 4.85 -12.69
N ARG A 6 -4.18 3.69 -12.36
CA ARG A 6 -3.76 2.69 -13.34
C ARG A 6 -4.91 1.70 -13.52
N ILE A 7 -5.26 1.46 -14.75
CA ILE A 7 -6.33 0.53 -15.12
C ILE A 7 -5.87 -0.46 -16.19
N MET A 8 -6.55 -1.59 -16.26
CA MET A 8 -6.41 -2.52 -17.39
C MET A 8 -7.52 -2.22 -18.40
N LYS A 9 -7.15 -1.97 -19.65
CA LYS A 9 -8.09 -1.78 -20.77
C LYS A 9 -7.52 -2.45 -22.01
N ASN A 10 -8.26 -3.41 -22.58
CA ASN A 10 -7.82 -4.17 -23.75
C ASN A 10 -6.40 -4.74 -23.59
N GLU A 11 -6.15 -5.42 -22.46
CA GLU A 11 -4.85 -6.02 -22.11
C GLU A 11 -3.68 -5.03 -21.98
N GLN A 12 -3.95 -3.74 -21.99
CA GLN A 12 -2.95 -2.68 -21.82
C GLN A 12 -3.15 -1.93 -20.50
N VAL A 13 -2.02 -1.56 -19.88
CA VAL A 13 -2.03 -0.71 -18.69
C VAL A 13 -2.13 0.74 -19.14
N ILE A 14 -3.18 1.42 -18.69
CA ILE A 14 -3.42 2.84 -18.97
C ILE A 14 -3.39 3.62 -17.65
N GLU A 15 -2.78 4.79 -17.67
CA GLU A 15 -2.82 5.74 -16.56
C GLU A 15 -3.86 6.81 -16.85
N LEU A 16 -4.89 6.87 -16.00
CA LEU A 16 -5.88 7.93 -16.01
C LEU A 16 -5.41 9.04 -15.07
N VAL A 17 -5.37 10.25 -15.56
CA VAL A 17 -5.07 11.43 -14.76
C VAL A 17 -6.35 12.21 -14.57
N GLY A 18 -6.68 12.50 -13.34
CA GLY A 18 -7.88 13.23 -12.96
C GLY A 18 -7.61 14.28 -11.90
N ASN A 19 -8.64 15.04 -11.55
CA ASN A 19 -8.65 15.95 -10.42
C ASN A 19 -9.76 15.52 -9.45
N ASP A 20 -9.46 15.56 -8.16
CA ASP A 20 -10.44 15.28 -7.10
C ASP A 20 -11.23 13.97 -7.30
N PHE A 21 -10.53 12.94 -7.82
CA PHE A 21 -11.05 11.60 -8.15
C PHE A 21 -12.04 11.54 -9.31
N GLU A 22 -12.17 12.60 -10.10
CA GLU A 22 -12.88 12.59 -11.37
C GLU A 22 -11.92 12.30 -12.52
N TYR A 23 -12.29 11.35 -13.38
CA TYR A 23 -11.46 10.89 -14.48
C TYR A 23 -12.20 11.02 -15.80
N PHE A 24 -11.49 11.44 -16.85
CA PHE A 24 -12.01 11.62 -18.19
C PHE A 24 -11.13 10.92 -19.20
N ASP A 25 -11.73 10.44 -20.29
CA ASP A 25 -10.97 9.91 -21.43
C ASP A 25 -10.37 11.05 -22.29
N GLU A 26 -9.66 10.68 -23.33
CA GLU A 26 -9.06 11.60 -24.31
C GLU A 26 -10.09 12.48 -25.02
N ASN A 27 -11.35 12.03 -25.10
CA ASN A 27 -12.48 12.76 -25.67
C ASN A 27 -13.26 13.57 -24.62
N LYS A 28 -12.72 13.74 -23.41
CA LYS A 28 -13.32 14.44 -22.26
C LYS A 28 -14.64 13.81 -21.78
N ARG A 29 -14.88 12.53 -22.03
CA ARG A 29 -16.02 11.80 -21.49
C ARG A 29 -15.67 11.26 -20.10
N TRP A 30 -16.60 11.45 -19.18
CA TRP A 30 -16.44 10.95 -17.82
C TRP A 30 -16.28 9.43 -17.78
N ILE A 31 -15.37 8.96 -16.95
CA ILE A 31 -15.07 7.53 -16.77
C ILE A 31 -15.51 7.10 -15.37
N ASP A 32 -16.44 6.16 -15.32
CA ASP A 32 -16.77 5.48 -14.07
C ASP A 32 -15.71 4.44 -13.72
N ILE A 33 -14.77 4.81 -12.87
CA ILE A 33 -13.69 3.93 -12.43
C ILE A 33 -14.19 2.70 -11.67
N ASN A 34 -15.42 2.72 -11.13
CA ASN A 34 -15.99 1.57 -10.44
C ASN A 34 -16.33 0.42 -11.37
N LYS A 35 -16.43 0.69 -12.67
CA LYS A 35 -16.67 -0.31 -13.72
C LYS A 35 -15.37 -0.86 -14.33
N LEU A 36 -14.22 -0.37 -13.87
CA LEU A 36 -12.93 -0.73 -14.43
C LEU A 36 -12.12 -1.56 -13.43
N GLN A 37 -11.29 -2.45 -13.93
CA GLN A 37 -10.29 -3.12 -13.14
C GLN A 37 -9.15 -2.13 -12.85
N CYS A 38 -9.15 -1.57 -11.64
CA CYS A 38 -8.06 -0.73 -11.18
C CYS A 38 -6.86 -1.62 -10.81
N LEU A 39 -5.69 -1.19 -11.21
CA LEU A 39 -4.41 -1.83 -10.84
C LEU A 39 -3.80 -1.13 -9.62
N PRO A 40 -2.81 -1.72 -8.96
CA PRO A 40 -2.00 -1.02 -7.98
C PRO A 40 -1.44 0.28 -8.57
N PRO A 41 -1.27 1.34 -7.76
CA PRO A 41 -0.87 2.67 -8.26
C PRO A 41 0.52 2.70 -8.89
N SER A 42 1.34 1.71 -8.59
CA SER A 42 2.67 1.54 -9.16
C SER A 42 2.97 0.06 -9.40
N ASN A 43 4.10 -0.22 -10.04
CA ASN A 43 4.67 -1.56 -10.16
C ASN A 43 5.99 -1.61 -9.37
N PRO A 44 5.93 -1.73 -8.04
CA PRO A 44 7.12 -1.65 -7.20
C PRO A 44 8.01 -2.87 -7.38
N LYS A 45 9.30 -2.70 -7.17
CA LYS A 45 10.27 -3.81 -7.07
C LYS A 45 10.38 -4.34 -5.64
N VAL A 46 10.01 -3.52 -4.66
CA VAL A 46 10.07 -3.84 -3.24
C VAL A 46 8.96 -3.09 -2.50
N ILE A 47 8.41 -3.70 -1.47
CA ILE A 47 7.45 -3.11 -0.55
C ILE A 47 8.12 -3.12 0.82
N VAL A 48 8.27 -1.93 1.40
CA VAL A 48 8.85 -1.74 2.74
C VAL A 48 7.74 -1.31 3.67
N CYS A 49 7.51 -2.06 4.73
CA CYS A 49 6.52 -1.78 5.75
C CYS A 49 7.21 -1.28 7.02
N ILE A 50 6.75 -0.19 7.60
CA ILE A 50 7.29 0.34 8.86
C ILE A 50 6.52 -0.29 10.02
N HIS A 51 7.24 -1.02 10.85
CA HIS A 51 6.65 -1.72 11.98
C HIS A 51 6.36 -0.76 13.15
N LEU A 52 5.16 -0.86 13.72
CA LEU A 52 4.71 -0.07 14.89
C LEU A 52 4.91 1.45 14.71
N ASN A 53 4.49 1.98 13.59
CA ASN A 53 4.71 3.38 13.22
C ASN A 53 3.77 4.38 13.94
N TYR A 54 2.63 3.91 14.46
CA TYR A 54 1.65 4.78 15.13
C TYR A 54 1.91 4.86 16.64
N LEU A 55 2.05 6.09 17.17
CA LEU A 55 2.25 6.32 18.60
C LEU A 55 1.05 5.80 19.45
N SER A 56 -0.16 5.89 18.93
CA SER A 56 -1.36 5.32 19.59
C SER A 56 -1.22 3.82 19.77
N ARG A 57 -0.73 3.12 18.74
CA ARG A 57 -0.54 1.67 18.79
C ARG A 57 0.58 1.27 19.77
N LEU A 58 1.66 2.02 19.82
CA LEU A 58 2.72 1.80 20.83
C LEU A 58 2.17 1.91 22.25
N LYS A 59 1.35 2.94 22.52
CA LYS A 59 0.71 3.13 23.83
C LYS A 59 -0.22 1.96 24.19
N GLU A 60 -1.08 1.56 23.25
CA GLU A 60 -1.99 0.42 23.41
C GLU A 60 -1.23 -0.88 23.74
N MET A 61 -0.12 -1.11 23.09
CA MET A 61 0.73 -2.28 23.31
C MET A 61 1.73 -2.11 24.49
N GLN A 62 1.68 -1.00 25.21
CA GLN A 62 2.60 -0.66 26.32
C GLN A 62 4.09 -0.75 25.91
N ARG A 63 4.39 -0.37 24.66
CA ARG A 63 5.74 -0.38 24.12
C ARG A 63 6.32 1.03 24.04
N THR A 64 7.64 1.11 24.25
CA THR A 64 8.38 2.36 24.07
C THR A 64 8.63 2.62 22.58
N GLN A 65 8.66 3.89 22.20
CA GLN A 65 9.03 4.27 20.86
C GLN A 65 10.47 3.86 20.54
N PRO A 66 10.72 3.15 19.45
CA PRO A 66 12.09 2.80 19.06
C PRO A 66 12.87 4.06 18.67
N LYS A 67 14.19 4.04 18.89
CA LYS A 67 15.09 5.17 18.53
C LYS A 67 15.17 5.42 17.02
N ALA A 68 14.96 4.39 16.22
CA ALA A 68 14.91 4.45 14.77
C ALA A 68 13.74 3.59 14.26
N PRO A 69 13.16 3.91 13.09
CA PRO A 69 12.12 3.08 12.50
C PRO A 69 12.60 1.65 12.29
N THR A 70 11.79 0.68 12.71
CA THR A 70 11.97 -0.72 12.35
C THR A 70 11.11 -1.03 11.14
N TYR A 71 11.56 -1.91 10.26
CA TYR A 71 10.87 -2.23 9.03
C TYR A 71 11.01 -3.71 8.66
N PHE A 72 10.11 -4.16 7.83
CA PHE A 72 10.14 -5.47 7.19
C PHE A 72 9.76 -5.34 5.72
N LEU A 73 10.01 -6.40 4.94
CA LEU A 73 9.73 -6.40 3.51
C LEU A 73 8.59 -7.35 3.22
N LYS A 74 7.72 -6.93 2.30
CA LYS A 74 6.74 -7.81 1.68
C LYS A 74 7.12 -8.12 0.24
N PRO A 75 6.94 -9.36 -0.22
CA PRO A 75 7.16 -9.69 -1.62
C PRO A 75 6.11 -8.98 -2.49
N VAL A 76 6.50 -8.57 -3.68
CA VAL A 76 5.57 -7.89 -4.62
C VAL A 76 4.39 -8.77 -5.04
N SER A 77 4.51 -10.09 -4.90
CA SER A 77 3.42 -11.04 -5.13
C SER A 77 2.24 -10.87 -4.15
N CYS A 78 2.45 -10.20 -3.01
CA CYS A 78 1.37 -9.85 -2.07
C CYS A 78 0.51 -8.67 -2.56
N LEU A 79 0.93 -8.00 -3.65
CA LEU A 79 0.21 -6.83 -4.13
C LEU A 79 -1.13 -7.22 -4.74
N ASN A 80 -2.18 -6.60 -4.24
CA ASN A 80 -3.52 -6.70 -4.80
C ASN A 80 -3.97 -5.32 -5.31
N TYR A 81 -5.14 -5.24 -5.91
CA TYR A 81 -5.68 -4.03 -6.50
C TYR A 81 -6.97 -3.58 -5.82
N HIS A 82 -7.39 -2.36 -6.10
CA HIS A 82 -8.62 -1.79 -5.57
C HIS A 82 -9.84 -2.69 -5.89
N LYS A 83 -10.58 -3.11 -4.87
CA LYS A 83 -11.67 -4.08 -4.94
C LYS A 83 -11.26 -5.49 -5.38
N GLY A 84 -9.97 -5.82 -5.36
CA GLY A 84 -9.49 -7.18 -5.52
C GLY A 84 -9.92 -8.06 -4.34
N ASN A 85 -10.23 -9.31 -4.61
CA ASN A 85 -10.61 -10.26 -3.57
C ASN A 85 -9.41 -10.59 -2.68
N VAL A 86 -9.62 -10.58 -1.37
CA VAL A 86 -8.69 -11.12 -0.39
C VAL A 86 -9.33 -12.38 0.19
N ILE A 87 -8.68 -13.52 -0.03
CA ILE A 87 -9.22 -14.82 0.35
C ILE A 87 -8.60 -15.23 1.68
N ARG A 88 -9.44 -15.40 2.70
CA ARG A 88 -9.02 -15.99 3.96
C ARG A 88 -8.73 -17.49 3.75
N PRO A 89 -7.51 -17.95 4.07
CA PRO A 89 -7.16 -19.37 3.91
C PRO A 89 -8.07 -20.30 4.73
N PRO A 90 -8.35 -21.52 4.25
CA PRO A 90 -9.08 -22.52 5.03
C PRO A 90 -8.39 -22.78 6.38
N GLY A 91 -9.18 -22.92 7.43
CA GLY A 91 -8.69 -23.14 8.80
C GLY A 91 -8.25 -21.88 9.56
N CYS A 92 -8.05 -20.75 8.90
CA CYS A 92 -7.79 -19.47 9.56
C CYS A 92 -9.10 -18.79 9.98
N GLN A 93 -9.10 -18.20 11.17
CA GLN A 93 -10.27 -17.52 11.72
C GLN A 93 -10.16 -16.00 11.62
N PHE A 94 -8.95 -15.46 11.79
CA PHE A 94 -8.69 -14.03 11.92
C PHE A 94 -7.86 -13.49 10.74
N LEU A 95 -8.55 -13.14 9.65
CA LEU A 95 -7.96 -12.26 8.64
C LEU A 95 -8.11 -10.82 9.13
N ASN A 96 -7.04 -10.24 9.62
CA ASN A 96 -7.01 -8.87 10.10
C ASN A 96 -6.74 -7.89 8.96
N TYR A 97 -7.19 -6.66 9.12
CA TYR A 97 -6.90 -5.54 8.20
C TYR A 97 -6.13 -4.45 8.93
N GLU A 98 -5.25 -3.77 8.22
CA GLU A 98 -4.53 -2.62 8.73
C GLU A 98 -4.53 -1.51 7.67
N GLY A 99 -5.33 -0.45 7.94
CA GLY A 99 -5.43 0.70 7.04
C GLY A 99 -4.20 1.58 7.17
N GLU A 100 -3.47 1.77 6.06
CA GLU A 100 -2.18 2.44 6.06
C GLU A 100 -2.06 3.49 4.96
N ILE A 101 -1.21 4.49 5.20
CA ILE A 101 -0.76 5.42 4.17
C ILE A 101 0.50 4.84 3.53
N ALA A 102 0.41 4.53 2.24
CA ALA A 102 1.55 4.11 1.46
C ALA A 102 2.16 5.28 0.69
N LEU A 103 3.47 5.38 0.75
CA LEU A 103 4.27 6.38 0.09
C LEU A 103 4.93 5.74 -1.13
N VAL A 104 4.72 6.31 -2.32
CA VAL A 104 5.27 5.80 -3.57
C VAL A 104 6.56 6.56 -3.88
N VAL A 105 7.68 5.84 -3.85
CA VAL A 105 8.99 6.39 -4.25
C VAL A 105 9.07 6.41 -5.77
N GLY A 106 9.28 7.58 -6.35
CA GLY A 106 9.26 7.80 -7.81
C GLY A 106 10.63 7.86 -8.48
N LYS A 107 11.71 7.92 -7.70
CA LYS A 107 13.08 8.03 -8.22
C LYS A 107 14.01 7.16 -7.39
N LYS A 108 15.12 6.73 -7.97
CA LYS A 108 16.19 6.07 -7.20
C LYS A 108 16.60 6.99 -6.05
N ALA A 109 16.55 6.48 -4.83
CA ALA A 109 16.80 7.20 -3.59
C ALA A 109 17.91 6.48 -2.81
N GLU A 110 18.96 7.22 -2.46
CA GLU A 110 20.10 6.72 -1.72
C GLU A 110 20.72 7.87 -0.92
N ASN A 111 20.98 7.66 0.36
CA ASN A 111 21.63 8.62 1.25
C ASN A 111 20.99 10.02 1.24
N LEU A 112 19.66 10.07 1.24
CA LEU A 112 18.92 11.34 1.22
C LEU A 112 18.94 12.02 2.58
N THR A 113 19.03 13.33 2.57
CA THR A 113 18.73 14.13 3.77
C THR A 113 17.23 14.40 3.88
N PRO A 114 16.69 14.69 5.07
CA PRO A 114 15.26 14.98 5.25
C PRO A 114 14.74 16.11 4.35
N GLU A 115 15.59 17.14 4.10
CA GLU A 115 15.22 18.34 3.33
C GLU A 115 14.94 18.05 1.85
N ILE A 116 15.57 17.00 1.31
CA ILE A 116 15.41 16.64 -0.10
C ILE A 116 14.56 15.38 -0.32
N ALA A 117 14.28 14.62 0.73
CA ALA A 117 13.56 13.33 0.63
C ALA A 117 12.20 13.47 -0.06
N SER A 118 11.47 14.57 0.21
CA SER A 118 10.16 14.84 -0.40
C SER A 118 10.19 14.90 -1.92
N LYS A 119 11.32 15.30 -2.53
CA LYS A 119 11.49 15.40 -3.99
C LYS A 119 11.56 14.03 -4.69
N TYR A 120 11.68 12.96 -3.92
CA TYR A 120 11.74 11.58 -4.41
C TYR A 120 10.41 10.84 -4.28
N ILE A 121 9.43 11.46 -3.64
CA ILE A 121 8.08 10.92 -3.51
C ILE A 121 7.29 11.23 -4.78
N ALA A 122 6.77 10.18 -5.44
CA ALA A 122 5.87 10.34 -6.58
C ALA A 122 4.43 10.65 -6.13
N GLY A 123 4.03 10.15 -4.97
CA GLY A 123 2.70 10.36 -4.43
C GLY A 123 2.39 9.48 -3.23
N TYR A 124 1.14 9.55 -2.80
CA TYR A 124 0.61 8.79 -1.68
C TYR A 124 -0.61 8.01 -2.11
N THR A 125 -0.83 6.87 -1.48
CA THR A 125 -2.05 6.07 -1.64
C THR A 125 -2.44 5.45 -0.31
N ILE A 126 -3.63 4.86 -0.26
CA ILE A 126 -4.08 4.07 0.87
C ILE A 126 -3.81 2.61 0.55
N ALA A 127 -3.22 1.91 1.48
CA ALA A 127 -3.02 0.47 1.46
C ALA A 127 -3.84 -0.20 2.57
N ASN A 128 -4.09 -1.48 2.42
CA ASN A 128 -4.61 -2.32 3.48
C ASN A 128 -3.66 -3.50 3.65
N ASP A 129 -2.96 -3.51 4.78
CA ASP A 129 -2.02 -4.56 5.12
C ASP A 129 -2.73 -5.70 5.83
N PHE A 130 -3.05 -6.76 5.08
CA PHE A 130 -3.73 -7.93 5.63
C PHE A 130 -2.76 -8.87 6.32
N GLY A 131 -3.14 -9.33 7.52
CA GLY A 131 -2.40 -10.32 8.30
C GLY A 131 -3.29 -11.46 8.79
N LEU A 132 -2.70 -12.61 9.06
CA LEU A 132 -3.37 -13.79 9.63
C LEU A 132 -3.06 -13.88 11.13
N HIS A 133 -3.86 -13.24 11.94
CA HIS A 133 -3.61 -13.13 13.38
C HIS A 133 -3.71 -14.46 14.15
N ASP A 134 -4.23 -15.51 13.54
CA ASP A 134 -4.14 -16.88 14.09
C ASP A 134 -2.71 -17.31 14.39
N PHE A 135 -1.74 -16.76 13.66
CA PHE A 135 -0.33 -17.15 13.79
C PHE A 135 0.51 -16.17 14.60
N ARG A 136 -0.13 -15.17 15.22
CA ARG A 136 0.58 -14.09 15.92
C ARG A 136 1.50 -14.63 17.04
N GLU A 137 1.07 -15.64 17.78
CA GLU A 137 1.88 -16.23 18.84
C GLU A 137 2.99 -17.14 18.31
N THR A 138 2.70 -17.91 17.27
CA THR A 138 3.66 -18.85 16.68
C THR A 138 4.71 -18.17 15.80
N ASP A 139 4.36 -17.04 15.17
CA ASP A 139 5.21 -16.34 14.23
C ASP A 139 5.87 -15.07 14.83
N GLN A 140 5.86 -14.92 16.14
CA GLN A 140 6.30 -13.72 16.88
C GLN A 140 7.63 -13.13 16.41
N ASN A 141 8.57 -13.96 16.03
CA ASN A 141 9.93 -13.55 15.64
C ASN A 141 10.14 -13.46 14.13
N SER A 142 9.27 -14.06 13.34
CA SER A 142 9.44 -14.15 11.89
C SER A 142 8.53 -13.21 11.11
N MET A 143 7.38 -12.85 11.68
CA MET A 143 6.35 -12.00 11.05
C MET A 143 5.98 -12.44 9.62
N VAL A 144 5.98 -13.75 9.37
CA VAL A 144 5.78 -14.30 8.02
C VAL A 144 4.33 -14.28 7.60
N ARG A 145 3.41 -14.42 8.56
CA ARG A 145 1.96 -14.55 8.30
C ARG A 145 1.12 -13.55 9.10
N VAL A 146 1.78 -12.69 9.83
CA VAL A 146 1.13 -11.74 10.77
C VAL A 146 1.19 -10.34 10.20
#